data_98be961b9f280aa890a56f7ec14fd569
#
_entry.id   98be961b9f280aa890a56f7ec14fd569
#
_cell.length_a   1.000
_cell.length_b   1.000
_cell.length_c   1.000
_cell.angle_alpha   90.00
_cell.angle_beta   90.00
_cell.angle_gamma   90.00
#
_symmetry.space_group_name_H-M   'P 1'
#
loop_
_entity.id
_entity.type
_entity.pdbx_description
1 polymer ?
#
loop_
_entity_poly.entity_id
_entity_poly.type
_entity_poly.pdbx_seq_one_letter_code
_entity_poly.pdbx_strand_id
1 'polypeptide(L)'
;MACDEALKTQAYLDGELDAGQALAIEAHLENCAECQALAADHADMKAAMAGATCHRAPAALRAKINDMLDAEANVVPLNTPRRSSFWLGAGSGAGGMAIAAALAFLVFAPANNAVVADLEDAHVRSLMGEHLIDVASSDHHTVKPWFAGHSDVSPPAEDFKADGFTLVGGRADYVHGSRAAVVVYRHGAHVINLFAWADHDARLPGTSSRDGYRMVFWKQKDLDLAAVSDVDPAELDRFVDLVKKSQPRE
;
A
#
# COMPACT_ATOMS: atom_id res chain seq x y z
N MET A 1 -8.16 7.38 -40.78
CA MET A 1 -8.82 7.06 -39.47
C MET A 1 -7.81 6.29 -38.68
N ALA A 2 -7.53 6.71 -37.43
CA ALA A 2 -6.57 5.99 -36.59
C ALA A 2 -7.08 4.55 -36.32
N CYS A 3 -6.17 3.58 -36.35
CA CYS A 3 -6.51 2.20 -36.03
C CYS A 3 -6.97 2.07 -34.58
N ASP A 4 -8.02 1.30 -34.32
CA ASP A 4 -8.58 1.13 -32.96
C ASP A 4 -7.58 0.50 -31.98
N GLU A 5 -6.58 -0.22 -32.49
CA GLU A 5 -5.49 -0.84 -31.69
C GLU A 5 -4.28 0.08 -31.49
N ALA A 6 -4.31 1.35 -31.96
CA ALA A 6 -3.15 2.26 -31.86
C ALA A 6 -2.69 2.50 -30.41
N LEU A 7 -3.63 2.70 -29.47
CA LEU A 7 -3.31 2.87 -28.04
C LEU A 7 -2.69 1.63 -27.42
N LYS A 8 -3.19 0.44 -27.78
CA LYS A 8 -2.62 -0.82 -27.29
C LYS A 8 -1.25 -1.08 -27.90
N THR A 9 -1.03 -0.64 -29.17
CA THR A 9 0.29 -0.70 -29.79
C THR A 9 1.31 0.15 -29.02
N GLN A 10 0.94 1.35 -28.55
CA GLN A 10 1.82 2.15 -27.69
C GLN A 10 2.13 1.46 -26.36
N ALA A 11 1.11 0.95 -25.67
CA ALA A 11 1.29 0.20 -24.42
C ALA A 11 2.18 -1.05 -24.60
N TYR A 12 2.07 -1.74 -25.78
CA TYR A 12 2.95 -2.84 -26.15
C TYR A 12 4.42 -2.39 -26.26
N LEU A 13 4.66 -1.28 -26.97
CA LEU A 13 6.01 -0.73 -27.17
C LEU A 13 6.67 -0.22 -25.87
N ASP A 14 5.86 0.12 -24.88
CA ASP A 14 6.30 0.54 -23.54
C ASP A 14 6.41 -0.65 -22.55
N GLY A 15 5.98 -1.85 -22.96
CA GLY A 15 6.07 -3.07 -22.13
C GLY A 15 5.01 -3.13 -21.02
N GLU A 16 3.88 -2.44 -21.19
CA GLU A 16 2.81 -2.34 -20.20
C GLU A 16 1.70 -3.39 -20.37
N LEU A 17 1.77 -4.23 -21.42
CA LEU A 17 0.78 -5.26 -21.67
C LEU A 17 1.16 -6.60 -21.03
N ASP A 18 0.12 -7.36 -20.63
CA ASP A 18 0.30 -8.76 -20.28
C ASP A 18 0.66 -9.63 -21.50
N ALA A 19 1.16 -10.84 -21.27
CA ALA A 19 1.64 -11.73 -22.32
C ALA A 19 0.58 -12.09 -23.40
N GLY A 20 -0.69 -12.19 -23.00
CA GLY A 20 -1.80 -12.49 -23.94
C GLY A 20 -2.12 -11.33 -24.83
N GLN A 21 -2.16 -10.13 -24.26
CA GLN A 21 -2.38 -8.88 -25.00
C GLN A 21 -1.19 -8.56 -25.93
N ALA A 22 0.03 -8.79 -25.46
CA ALA A 22 1.24 -8.59 -26.25
C ALA A 22 1.24 -9.46 -27.51
N LEU A 23 0.94 -10.75 -27.41
CA LEU A 23 0.79 -11.66 -28.57
C LEU A 23 -0.28 -11.22 -29.55
N ALA A 24 -1.41 -10.69 -29.06
CA ALA A 24 -2.46 -10.18 -29.92
C ALA A 24 -2.01 -8.95 -30.72
N ILE A 25 -1.25 -8.04 -30.11
CA ILE A 25 -0.69 -6.87 -30.79
C ILE A 25 0.44 -7.26 -31.75
N GLU A 26 1.28 -8.23 -31.42
CA GLU A 26 2.30 -8.76 -32.36
C GLU A 26 1.64 -9.28 -33.64
N ALA A 27 0.61 -10.11 -33.51
CA ALA A 27 -0.15 -10.62 -34.67
C ALA A 27 -0.86 -9.49 -35.46
N HIS A 28 -1.33 -8.46 -34.78
CA HIS A 28 -1.91 -7.28 -35.42
C HIS A 28 -0.88 -6.49 -36.21
N LEU A 29 0.32 -6.30 -35.67
CA LEU A 29 1.43 -5.58 -36.31
C LEU A 29 1.87 -6.25 -37.61
N GLU A 30 1.75 -7.57 -37.75
CA GLU A 30 2.06 -8.26 -39.02
C GLU A 30 1.15 -7.79 -40.18
N ASN A 31 -0.05 -7.33 -39.90
CA ASN A 31 -1.10 -7.08 -40.91
C ASN A 31 -1.59 -5.63 -40.95
N CYS A 32 -1.14 -4.74 -40.10
CA CYS A 32 -1.60 -3.36 -40.01
C CYS A 32 -0.47 -2.35 -40.31
N ALA A 33 -0.47 -1.79 -41.51
CA ALA A 33 0.55 -0.81 -41.92
C ALA A 33 0.56 0.46 -41.07
N GLU A 34 -0.61 0.86 -40.50
CA GLU A 34 -0.73 2.04 -39.67
C GLU A 34 -0.03 1.85 -38.31
N CYS A 35 -0.23 0.68 -37.67
CA CYS A 35 0.45 0.35 -36.43
C CYS A 35 1.95 0.05 -36.63
N GLN A 36 2.34 -0.48 -37.79
CA GLN A 36 3.76 -0.61 -38.17
C GLN A 36 4.44 0.77 -38.28
N ALA A 37 3.78 1.74 -38.91
CA ALA A 37 4.28 3.11 -39.00
C ALA A 37 4.42 3.75 -37.60
N LEU A 38 3.42 3.58 -36.75
CA LEU A 38 3.47 4.05 -35.35
C LEU A 38 4.64 3.43 -34.58
N ALA A 39 4.90 2.13 -34.76
CA ALA A 39 6.02 1.46 -34.12
C ALA A 39 7.37 1.96 -34.66
N ALA A 40 7.48 2.27 -35.94
CA ALA A 40 8.68 2.85 -36.56
C ALA A 40 8.94 4.27 -36.02
N ASP A 41 7.94 5.12 -35.98
CA ASP A 41 8.04 6.47 -35.43
C ASP A 41 8.50 6.45 -33.97
N HIS A 42 7.97 5.52 -33.17
CA HIS A 42 8.34 5.34 -31.77
C HIS A 42 9.81 4.86 -31.65
N ALA A 43 10.27 3.95 -32.50
CA ALA A 43 11.66 3.50 -32.54
C ALA A 43 12.63 4.66 -32.91
N ASP A 44 12.27 5.49 -33.88
CA ASP A 44 13.04 6.64 -34.31
C ASP A 44 13.12 7.69 -33.18
N MET A 45 12.04 7.93 -32.47
CA MET A 45 12.01 8.82 -31.32
C MET A 45 12.92 8.29 -30.18
N LYS A 46 12.84 6.99 -29.86
CA LYS A 46 13.74 6.37 -28.86
C LYS A 46 15.21 6.48 -29.28
N ALA A 47 15.54 6.29 -30.55
CA ALA A 47 16.89 6.42 -31.06
C ALA A 47 17.40 7.88 -30.96
N ALA A 48 16.56 8.86 -31.28
CA ALA A 48 16.89 10.28 -31.13
C ALA A 48 17.14 10.65 -29.66
N MET A 49 16.31 10.14 -28.74
CA MET A 49 16.48 10.36 -27.29
C MET A 49 17.74 9.67 -26.74
N ALA A 50 18.08 8.46 -27.23
CA ALA A 50 19.30 7.75 -26.82
C ALA A 50 20.58 8.50 -27.23
N GLY A 51 20.54 9.31 -28.30
CA GLY A 51 21.62 10.19 -28.71
C GLY A 51 21.73 11.50 -27.92
N ALA A 52 20.76 11.82 -27.06
CA ALA A 52 20.80 13.03 -26.25
C ALA A 52 21.90 12.95 -25.16
N THR A 53 22.52 14.10 -24.87
CA THR A 53 23.54 14.18 -23.82
C THR A 53 22.93 14.00 -22.44
N CYS A 54 23.01 12.79 -21.89
CA CYS A 54 22.66 12.53 -20.51
C CYS A 54 23.76 13.02 -19.56
N HIS A 55 23.39 13.80 -18.56
CA HIS A 55 24.31 14.18 -17.49
C HIS A 55 24.71 12.94 -16.68
N ARG A 56 26.00 12.68 -16.59
CA ARG A 56 26.52 11.61 -15.74
C ARG A 56 26.37 11.99 -14.28
N ALA A 57 25.75 11.11 -13.49
CA ALA A 57 25.70 11.28 -12.05
C ALA A 57 27.12 11.38 -11.45
N PRO A 58 27.35 12.27 -10.46
CA PRO A 58 28.64 12.37 -9.78
C PRO A 58 29.10 11.02 -9.22
N ALA A 59 30.42 10.77 -9.27
CA ALA A 59 31.00 9.52 -8.80
C ALA A 59 30.64 9.19 -7.34
N ALA A 60 30.60 10.23 -6.50
CA ALA A 60 30.23 10.09 -5.08
C ALA A 60 28.78 9.60 -4.89
N LEU A 61 27.83 10.07 -5.72
CA LEU A 61 26.44 9.62 -5.67
C LEU A 61 26.33 8.16 -6.12
N ARG A 62 27.07 7.78 -7.19
CA ARG A 62 27.09 6.40 -7.67
C ARG A 62 27.68 5.45 -6.63
N ALA A 63 28.77 5.83 -5.97
CA ALA A 63 29.37 5.04 -4.89
C ALA A 63 28.36 4.86 -3.75
N LYS A 64 27.72 5.94 -3.29
CA LYS A 64 26.71 5.86 -2.23
C LYS A 64 25.53 4.94 -2.56
N ILE A 65 25.04 4.98 -3.82
CA ILE A 65 23.95 4.10 -4.24
C ILE A 65 24.42 2.64 -4.28
N ASN A 66 25.63 2.37 -4.81
CA ASN A 66 26.19 1.02 -4.82
C ASN A 66 26.41 0.48 -3.41
N ASP A 67 26.95 1.28 -2.49
CA ASP A 67 27.12 0.91 -1.09
C ASP A 67 25.76 0.57 -0.41
N MET A 68 24.70 1.30 -0.75
CA MET A 68 23.34 1.01 -0.27
C MET A 68 22.81 -0.31 -0.87
N LEU A 69 23.01 -0.53 -2.16
CA LEU A 69 22.59 -1.78 -2.84
C LEU A 69 23.37 -2.99 -2.32
N ASP A 70 24.69 -2.84 -2.08
CA ASP A 70 25.54 -3.91 -1.52
C ASP A 70 25.16 -4.21 -0.05
N ALA A 71 24.72 -3.21 0.71
CA ALA A 71 24.19 -3.41 2.05
C ALA A 71 22.85 -4.17 2.04
N GLU A 72 21.98 -3.88 1.06
CA GLU A 72 20.70 -4.56 0.85
C GLU A 72 20.90 -5.97 0.21
N ALA A 73 21.92 -6.13 -0.65
CA ALA A 73 22.25 -7.39 -1.31
C ALA A 73 22.83 -8.47 -0.36
N ASN A 74 23.02 -8.16 0.92
CA ASN A 74 23.19 -9.15 1.98
C ASN A 74 21.90 -9.94 2.27
N VAL A 75 21.05 -10.09 1.25
CA VAL A 75 19.94 -11.05 1.25
C VAL A 75 20.56 -12.43 1.34
N VAL A 76 20.35 -13.06 2.48
CA VAL A 76 20.73 -14.44 2.79
C VAL A 76 20.47 -15.32 1.56
N PRO A 77 21.48 -15.96 0.95
CA PRO A 77 21.25 -16.88 -0.16
C PRO A 77 20.28 -17.95 0.33
N LEU A 78 19.18 -18.17 -0.41
CA LEU A 78 18.30 -19.30 -0.18
C LEU A 78 19.15 -20.57 -0.27
N ASN A 79 19.63 -21.03 0.88
CA ASN A 79 20.45 -22.22 1.02
C ASN A 79 19.54 -23.41 0.71
N THR A 80 19.60 -23.90 -0.53
CA THR A 80 19.03 -25.20 -0.86
C THR A 80 19.66 -26.21 0.09
N PRO A 81 18.88 -27.05 0.80
CA PRO A 81 19.41 -27.96 1.79
C PRO A 81 20.27 -29.02 1.05
N ARG A 82 21.59 -28.83 1.09
CA ARG A 82 22.53 -29.88 0.73
C ARG A 82 22.39 -30.93 1.82
N ARG A 83 21.85 -32.09 1.45
CA ARG A 83 21.86 -33.30 2.29
C ARG A 83 23.30 -33.58 2.71
N SER A 84 23.67 -33.20 3.91
CA SER A 84 24.87 -33.67 4.57
C SER A 84 24.48 -34.48 5.79
N SER A 85 24.99 -35.69 5.80
CA SER A 85 24.89 -36.75 6.79
C SER A 85 24.87 -36.27 8.24
N PHE A 86 23.83 -36.70 8.91
CA PHE A 86 23.60 -36.61 10.35
C PHE A 86 24.48 -37.65 11.06
N TRP A 87 25.69 -37.27 11.46
CA TRP A 87 26.46 -37.98 12.51
C TRP A 87 27.50 -37.04 13.12
N LEU A 88 27.51 -37.03 14.44
CA LEU A 88 28.48 -36.48 15.39
C LEU A 88 28.20 -35.08 15.95
N GLY A 89 27.87 -35.07 17.27
CA GLY A 89 28.10 -33.92 18.09
C GLY A 89 27.12 -33.71 19.27
N ALA A 90 26.98 -34.69 20.16
CA ALA A 90 26.48 -34.40 21.51
C ALA A 90 27.57 -33.62 22.28
N GLY A 91 27.40 -32.30 22.38
CA GLY A 91 28.26 -31.46 23.18
C GLY A 91 27.94 -29.98 23.03
N SER A 92 27.46 -29.39 24.09
CA SER A 92 27.21 -27.95 24.33
C SER A 92 25.79 -27.41 24.08
N GLY A 93 24.92 -27.67 25.04
CA GLY A 93 23.53 -27.21 25.06
C GLY A 93 23.27 -25.72 25.34
N ALA A 94 24.27 -24.86 25.36
CA ALA A 94 24.08 -23.43 25.63
C ALA A 94 24.04 -22.55 24.35
N GLY A 95 24.71 -22.96 23.27
CA GLY A 95 24.73 -22.23 21.99
C GLY A 95 23.46 -22.42 21.14
N GLY A 96 22.81 -23.60 21.25
CA GLY A 96 21.62 -23.93 20.47
C GLY A 96 20.36 -23.14 20.88
N MET A 97 20.23 -22.80 22.15
CA MET A 97 19.07 -22.02 22.63
C MET A 97 19.12 -20.54 22.21
N ALA A 98 20.33 -19.94 22.11
CA ALA A 98 20.46 -18.55 21.65
C ALA A 98 20.14 -18.40 20.15
N ILE A 99 20.52 -19.39 19.33
CA ILE A 99 20.22 -19.40 17.89
C ILE A 99 18.73 -19.69 17.66
N ALA A 100 18.13 -20.58 18.43
CA ALA A 100 16.68 -20.85 18.34
C ALA A 100 15.84 -19.64 18.81
N ALA A 101 16.28 -18.91 19.85
CA ALA A 101 15.63 -17.68 20.29
C ALA A 101 15.77 -16.55 19.27
N ALA A 102 16.93 -16.40 18.62
CA ALA A 102 17.15 -15.42 17.56
C ALA A 102 16.34 -15.73 16.29
N LEU A 103 16.26 -17.01 15.89
CA LEU A 103 15.42 -17.45 14.78
C LEU A 103 13.93 -17.33 15.11
N ALA A 104 13.51 -17.62 16.34
CA ALA A 104 12.15 -17.37 16.78
C ALA A 104 11.82 -15.86 16.76
N PHE A 105 12.75 -15.01 17.17
CA PHE A 105 12.57 -13.54 17.12
C PHE A 105 12.47 -13.02 15.69
N LEU A 106 13.20 -13.59 14.72
CA LEU A 106 13.11 -13.24 13.29
C LEU A 106 11.85 -13.79 12.60
N VAL A 107 11.37 -14.97 13.04
CA VAL A 107 10.14 -15.57 12.50
C VAL A 107 8.89 -14.99 13.16
N PHE A 108 9.00 -14.54 14.41
CA PHE A 108 7.95 -13.86 15.18
C PHE A 108 8.12 -12.33 15.25
N ALA A 109 9.02 -11.74 14.43
CA ALA A 109 9.00 -10.30 14.21
C ALA A 109 7.62 -9.93 13.64
N PRO A 110 6.86 -9.07 14.36
CA PRO A 110 5.43 -8.98 14.12
C PRO A 110 5.14 -8.45 12.72
N ALA A 111 4.28 -9.16 11.98
CA ALA A 111 3.61 -8.69 10.76
C ALA A 111 2.91 -7.31 10.93
N ASN A 112 2.83 -6.83 12.16
CA ASN A 112 2.29 -5.55 12.57
C ASN A 112 2.99 -4.35 11.93
N ASN A 113 4.27 -4.47 11.55
CA ASN A 113 5.00 -3.36 10.92
C ASN A 113 4.54 -3.11 9.47
N ALA A 114 4.08 -4.14 8.76
CA ALA A 114 3.61 -3.99 7.39
C ALA A 114 2.28 -3.20 7.34
N VAL A 115 1.30 -3.58 8.17
CA VAL A 115 0.01 -2.87 8.21
C VAL A 115 0.15 -1.43 8.67
N VAL A 116 1.06 -1.16 9.61
CA VAL A 116 1.37 0.21 10.06
C VAL A 116 1.94 1.05 8.92
N ALA A 117 2.88 0.49 8.15
CA ALA A 117 3.47 1.15 6.99
C ALA A 117 2.41 1.42 5.90
N ASP A 118 1.60 0.42 5.54
CA ASP A 118 0.57 0.55 4.52
C ASP A 118 -0.46 1.63 4.86
N LEU A 119 -0.88 1.71 6.13
CA LEU A 119 -1.86 2.71 6.60
C LEU A 119 -1.28 4.12 6.59
N GLU A 120 -0.02 4.29 7.01
CA GLU A 120 0.66 5.58 6.93
C GLU A 120 0.80 6.03 5.48
N ASP A 121 1.33 5.16 4.61
CA ASP A 121 1.50 5.44 3.19
C ASP A 121 0.16 5.83 2.53
N ALA A 122 -0.93 5.12 2.85
CA ALA A 122 -2.27 5.43 2.36
C ALA A 122 -2.78 6.78 2.89
N HIS A 123 -2.53 7.09 4.18
CA HIS A 123 -2.89 8.37 4.78
C HIS A 123 -2.11 9.52 4.13
N VAL A 124 -0.79 9.42 4.04
CA VAL A 124 0.08 10.44 3.44
C VAL A 124 -0.26 10.66 1.98
N ARG A 125 -0.42 9.59 1.18
CA ARG A 125 -0.85 9.72 -0.23
C ARG A 125 -2.14 10.51 -0.37
N SER A 126 -3.11 10.30 0.50
CA SER A 126 -4.38 11.01 0.46
C SER A 126 -4.27 12.51 0.76
N LEU A 127 -3.26 12.91 1.53
CA LEU A 127 -3.01 14.32 1.84
C LEU A 127 -2.24 15.04 0.72
N MET A 128 -1.48 14.32 -0.12
CA MET A 128 -0.59 14.88 -1.13
C MET A 128 -1.27 15.25 -2.45
N GLY A 129 -2.51 14.82 -2.69
CA GLY A 129 -3.18 14.98 -3.97
C GLY A 129 -4.64 15.41 -3.85
N GLU A 130 -5.35 15.40 -4.98
CA GLU A 130 -6.79 15.64 -5.02
C GLU A 130 -7.63 14.41 -4.61
N HIS A 131 -6.99 13.37 -4.05
CA HIS A 131 -7.60 12.06 -3.74
C HIS A 131 -7.87 11.85 -2.23
N LEU A 132 -8.24 12.94 -1.55
CA LEU A 132 -8.60 12.84 -0.13
C LEU A 132 -9.93 12.09 0.04
N ILE A 133 -10.89 12.32 -0.85
CA ILE A 133 -12.24 11.76 -0.84
C ILE A 133 -12.71 11.44 -2.27
N ASP A 134 -13.40 10.33 -2.45
CA ASP A 134 -14.09 9.96 -3.69
C ASP A 134 -15.55 10.37 -3.66
N VAL A 135 -16.16 10.35 -2.49
CA VAL A 135 -17.51 10.84 -2.22
C VAL A 135 -17.48 11.92 -1.14
N ALA A 136 -17.82 13.15 -1.51
CA ALA A 136 -17.91 14.26 -0.59
C ALA A 136 -19.32 14.29 0.04
N SER A 137 -19.42 14.12 1.35
CA SER A 137 -20.66 14.28 2.09
C SER A 137 -20.41 14.36 3.59
N SER A 138 -21.15 15.21 4.26
CA SER A 138 -21.28 15.24 5.72
C SER A 138 -22.44 14.38 6.22
N ASP A 139 -23.13 13.66 5.33
CA ASP A 139 -24.27 12.80 5.65
C ASP A 139 -23.91 11.32 5.47
N HIS A 140 -24.04 10.57 6.57
CA HIS A 140 -23.80 9.13 6.59
C HIS A 140 -24.74 8.35 5.66
N HIS A 141 -25.94 8.87 5.37
CA HIS A 141 -26.89 8.30 4.41
C HIS A 141 -26.37 8.34 2.98
N THR A 142 -25.39 9.17 2.68
CA THR A 142 -24.72 9.25 1.38
C THR A 142 -23.43 8.43 1.36
N VAL A 143 -22.58 8.58 2.37
CA VAL A 143 -21.25 7.95 2.43
C VAL A 143 -21.38 6.43 2.60
N LYS A 144 -22.24 5.97 3.49
CA LYS A 144 -22.39 4.55 3.82
C LYS A 144 -22.90 3.69 2.65
N PRO A 145 -23.95 4.09 1.90
CA PRO A 145 -24.39 3.35 0.70
C PRO A 145 -23.37 3.37 -0.45
N TRP A 146 -22.56 4.43 -0.55
CA TRP A 146 -21.53 4.52 -1.59
C TRP A 146 -20.52 3.38 -1.47
N PHE A 147 -20.12 3.00 -0.24
CA PHE A 147 -19.20 1.89 -0.01
C PHE A 147 -19.74 0.54 -0.52
N ALA A 148 -21.06 0.32 -0.55
CA ALA A 148 -21.63 -0.94 -1.02
C ALA A 148 -21.26 -1.30 -2.47
N GLY A 149 -20.86 -0.32 -3.29
CA GLY A 149 -20.40 -0.54 -4.67
C GLY A 149 -18.87 -0.42 -4.87
N HIS A 150 -18.13 0.02 -3.85
CA HIS A 150 -16.72 0.41 -3.99
C HIS A 150 -15.79 -0.26 -2.98
N SER A 151 -16.33 -0.87 -1.93
CA SER A 151 -15.57 -1.58 -0.90
C SER A 151 -16.30 -2.87 -0.52
N ASP A 152 -15.54 -3.82 0.03
CA ASP A 152 -16.10 -5.08 0.54
C ASP A 152 -16.72 -4.91 1.94
N VAL A 153 -16.52 -3.74 2.56
CA VAL A 153 -16.96 -3.42 3.92
C VAL A 153 -17.65 -2.06 3.99
N SER A 154 -18.53 -1.90 4.98
CA SER A 154 -19.23 -0.64 5.24
C SER A 154 -18.94 -0.17 6.66
N PRO A 155 -17.97 0.77 6.84
CA PRO A 155 -17.58 1.25 8.15
C PRO A 155 -18.63 2.15 8.79
N PRO A 156 -18.53 2.41 10.12
CA PRO A 156 -19.25 3.49 10.75
C PRO A 156 -18.86 4.85 10.12
N ALA A 157 -19.83 5.65 9.73
CA ALA A 157 -19.62 6.92 9.05
C ALA A 157 -20.51 8.04 9.65
N GLU A 158 -20.61 8.10 10.96
CA GLU A 158 -21.42 9.11 11.63
C GLU A 158 -20.68 10.45 11.76
N ASP A 159 -21.41 11.58 11.69
CA ASP A 159 -20.82 12.91 11.86
C ASP A 159 -20.75 13.27 13.35
N PHE A 160 -19.54 13.47 13.84
CA PHE A 160 -19.25 13.91 15.20
C PHE A 160 -18.94 15.41 15.29
N LYS A 161 -19.55 16.22 14.44
CA LYS A 161 -19.33 17.67 14.38
C LYS A 161 -19.60 18.37 15.71
N ALA A 162 -20.57 17.91 16.49
CA ALA A 162 -20.86 18.43 17.82
C ALA A 162 -19.69 18.24 18.80
N ASP A 163 -18.86 17.20 18.57
CA ASP A 163 -17.67 16.88 19.34
C ASP A 163 -16.38 17.43 18.69
N GLY A 164 -16.49 18.17 17.60
CA GLY A 164 -15.37 18.80 16.90
C GLY A 164 -14.78 17.96 15.76
N PHE A 165 -15.34 16.78 15.44
CA PHE A 165 -14.88 15.91 14.35
C PHE A 165 -15.91 15.89 13.23
N THR A 166 -15.67 16.70 12.20
CA THR A 166 -16.61 16.85 11.08
C THR A 166 -16.36 15.80 10.02
N LEU A 167 -17.40 15.06 9.66
CA LEU A 167 -17.35 14.12 8.51
C LEU A 167 -17.16 14.92 7.21
N VAL A 168 -16.17 14.56 6.42
CA VAL A 168 -15.83 15.18 5.11
C VAL A 168 -16.32 14.32 3.95
N GLY A 169 -16.23 13.02 4.09
CA GLY A 169 -16.61 12.07 3.04
C GLY A 169 -15.98 10.72 3.21
N GLY A 170 -15.89 9.97 2.11
CA GLY A 170 -15.25 8.67 2.08
C GLY A 170 -14.48 8.42 0.79
N ARG A 171 -13.60 7.44 0.82
CA ARG A 171 -12.90 6.90 -0.35
C ARG A 171 -12.71 5.40 -0.23
N ALA A 172 -12.50 4.73 -1.36
CA ALA A 172 -11.99 3.37 -1.39
C ALA A 172 -10.46 3.40 -1.44
N ASP A 173 -9.80 2.49 -0.74
CA ASP A 173 -8.35 2.37 -0.71
C ASP A 173 -7.95 0.89 -0.69
N TYR A 174 -6.66 0.60 -0.77
CA TYR A 174 -6.14 -0.75 -0.71
C TYR A 174 -5.08 -0.82 0.38
N VAL A 175 -5.35 -1.59 1.43
CA VAL A 175 -4.50 -1.69 2.62
C VAL A 175 -4.37 -3.16 3.01
N HIS A 176 -3.17 -3.58 3.35
CA HIS A 176 -2.86 -4.92 3.84
C HIS A 176 -3.39 -6.05 2.92
N GLY A 177 -3.28 -5.85 1.60
CA GLY A 177 -3.71 -6.84 0.62
C GLY A 177 -5.23 -6.91 0.38
N SER A 178 -6.03 -5.99 0.96
CA SER A 178 -7.48 -5.98 0.89
C SER A 178 -8.04 -4.62 0.51
N ARG A 179 -9.24 -4.61 -0.07
CA ARG A 179 -9.99 -3.37 -0.27
C ARG A 179 -10.43 -2.82 1.07
N ALA A 180 -10.09 -1.58 1.34
CA ALA A 180 -10.46 -0.87 2.55
C ALA A 180 -11.43 0.26 2.23
N ALA A 181 -12.40 0.47 3.12
CA ALA A 181 -13.20 1.68 3.14
C ALA A 181 -12.53 2.70 4.05
N VAL A 182 -12.43 3.94 3.62
CA VAL A 182 -11.86 5.03 4.42
C VAL A 182 -12.87 6.13 4.61
N VAL A 183 -13.21 6.41 5.85
CA VAL A 183 -14.05 7.55 6.22
C VAL A 183 -13.14 8.69 6.68
N VAL A 184 -13.33 9.85 6.09
CA VAL A 184 -12.46 11.01 6.30
C VAL A 184 -13.14 12.02 7.19
N TYR A 185 -12.48 12.39 8.27
CA TYR A 185 -12.90 13.41 9.20
C TYR A 185 -11.90 14.56 9.25
N ARG A 186 -12.37 15.71 9.67
CA ARG A 186 -11.55 16.89 9.93
C ARG A 186 -11.72 17.34 11.38
N HIS A 187 -10.60 17.60 12.03
CA HIS A 187 -10.53 18.21 13.35
C HIS A 187 -9.57 19.40 13.32
N GLY A 188 -10.12 20.62 13.31
CA GLY A 188 -9.33 21.82 13.06
C GLY A 188 -8.61 21.77 11.70
N ALA A 189 -7.29 21.86 11.71
CA ALA A 189 -6.43 21.72 10.52
C ALA A 189 -6.07 20.27 10.19
N HIS A 190 -6.30 19.35 11.11
CA HIS A 190 -5.90 17.94 10.97
C HIS A 190 -6.94 17.10 10.25
N VAL A 191 -6.46 16.10 9.51
CA VAL A 191 -7.28 15.09 8.86
C VAL A 191 -7.16 13.78 9.65
N ILE A 192 -8.30 13.15 9.93
CA ILE A 192 -8.36 11.83 10.54
C ILE A 192 -8.93 10.87 9.51
N ASN A 193 -8.18 9.85 9.14
CA ASN A 193 -8.65 8.76 8.29
C ASN A 193 -9.04 7.56 9.15
N LEU A 194 -10.31 7.17 9.08
CA LEU A 194 -10.83 5.96 9.67
C LEU A 194 -10.84 4.87 8.60
N PHE A 195 -9.87 3.99 8.64
CA PHE A 195 -9.78 2.81 7.77
C PHE A 195 -10.60 1.67 8.34
N ALA A 196 -11.26 0.92 7.47
CA ALA A 196 -11.94 -0.31 7.80
C ALA A 196 -11.74 -1.35 6.69
N TRP A 197 -11.42 -2.57 7.06
CA TRP A 197 -11.30 -3.72 6.16
C TRP A 197 -11.83 -4.98 6.83
N ALA A 198 -12.02 -6.06 6.07
CA ALA A 198 -12.51 -7.32 6.62
C ALA A 198 -11.50 -7.91 7.62
N ASP A 199 -11.99 -8.42 8.75
CA ASP A 199 -11.14 -9.14 9.71
C ASP A 199 -10.56 -10.40 9.06
N HIS A 200 -9.25 -10.54 9.06
CA HIS A 200 -8.50 -11.70 8.58
C HIS A 200 -7.82 -12.47 9.72
N ASP A 201 -8.36 -12.39 10.93
CA ASP A 201 -7.78 -12.99 12.15
C ASP A 201 -6.35 -12.51 12.46
N ALA A 202 -5.90 -11.43 11.81
CA ALA A 202 -4.60 -10.84 12.05
C ALA A 202 -4.52 -10.21 13.45
N ARG A 203 -3.37 -10.38 14.12
CA ARG A 203 -3.13 -9.69 15.37
C ARG A 203 -2.69 -8.26 15.06
N LEU A 204 -3.57 -7.27 15.30
CA LEU A 204 -3.28 -5.87 15.14
C LEU A 204 -2.56 -5.28 16.38
N PRO A 205 -1.69 -4.27 16.23
CA PRO A 205 -1.20 -3.50 17.36
C PRO A 205 -2.38 -2.71 17.97
N GLY A 206 -2.42 -2.55 19.30
CA GLY A 206 -3.45 -1.69 19.91
C GLY A 206 -3.27 -0.24 19.50
N THR A 207 -2.01 0.23 19.54
CA THR A 207 -1.58 1.57 19.09
C THR A 207 -0.22 1.47 18.43
N SER A 208 0.05 2.37 17.47
CA SER A 208 1.36 2.54 16.85
C SER A 208 1.58 4.01 16.51
N SER A 209 2.83 4.38 16.27
CA SER A 209 3.18 5.70 15.72
C SER A 209 4.33 5.54 14.74
N ARG A 210 4.25 6.25 13.62
CA ARG A 210 5.30 6.27 12.59
C ARG A 210 5.31 7.65 11.92
N ASP A 211 6.49 8.21 11.78
CA ASP A 211 6.77 9.47 11.05
C ASP A 211 5.85 10.65 11.42
N GLY A 212 5.47 10.73 12.71
CA GLY A 212 4.61 11.79 13.24
C GLY A 212 3.12 11.47 13.22
N TYR A 213 2.70 10.39 12.57
CA TYR A 213 1.32 9.93 12.57
C TYR A 213 1.08 8.90 13.66
N ARG A 214 0.00 9.08 14.42
CA ARG A 214 -0.49 8.11 15.40
C ARG A 214 -1.58 7.27 14.79
N MET A 215 -1.60 6.00 15.16
CA MET A 215 -2.57 5.01 14.73
C MET A 215 -3.16 4.30 15.93
N VAL A 216 -4.47 4.15 15.96
CA VAL A 216 -5.19 3.39 16.98
C VAL A 216 -6.00 2.32 16.28
N PHE A 217 -5.78 1.06 16.66
CA PHE A 217 -6.39 -0.12 16.04
C PHE A 217 -7.41 -0.74 16.98
N TRP A 218 -8.49 -1.27 16.43
CA TRP A 218 -9.45 -2.10 17.16
C TRP A 218 -10.22 -3.00 16.20
N LYS A 219 -10.84 -4.03 16.77
CA LYS A 219 -11.77 -4.89 16.06
C LYS A 219 -13.19 -4.57 16.47
N GLN A 220 -14.10 -4.59 15.51
CA GLN A 220 -15.52 -4.37 15.78
C GLN A 220 -16.37 -5.19 14.82
N LYS A 221 -17.08 -6.18 15.33
CA LYS A 221 -17.76 -7.21 14.55
C LYS A 221 -16.74 -7.91 13.62
N ASP A 222 -17.05 -8.01 12.34
CA ASP A 222 -16.21 -8.64 11.33
C ASP A 222 -15.23 -7.65 10.66
N LEU A 223 -14.94 -6.52 11.32
CA LEU A 223 -14.09 -5.47 10.79
C LEU A 223 -12.85 -5.24 11.65
N ASP A 224 -11.73 -5.12 10.99
CA ASP A 224 -10.55 -4.48 11.50
C ASP A 224 -10.63 -2.98 11.20
N LEU A 225 -10.37 -2.15 12.21
CA LEU A 225 -10.43 -0.70 12.09
C LEU A 225 -9.13 -0.06 12.57
N ALA A 226 -8.76 1.04 11.92
CA ALA A 226 -7.65 1.88 12.32
C ALA A 226 -7.98 3.37 12.11
N ALA A 227 -7.77 4.19 13.13
CA ALA A 227 -7.79 5.64 13.00
C ALA A 227 -6.36 6.15 12.88
N VAL A 228 -6.06 6.97 11.86
CA VAL A 228 -4.73 7.51 11.55
C VAL A 228 -4.80 9.03 11.46
N SER A 229 -3.92 9.72 12.16
CA SER A 229 -3.81 11.19 12.14
C SER A 229 -2.52 11.68 12.79
N ASP A 230 -2.18 12.94 12.50
CA ASP A 230 -1.16 13.76 13.17
C ASP A 230 -1.74 14.61 14.31
N VAL A 231 -3.03 14.46 14.65
CA VAL A 231 -3.70 15.18 15.75
C VAL A 231 -3.13 14.74 17.10
N ASP A 232 -3.33 15.58 18.12
CA ASP A 232 -2.94 15.24 19.49
C ASP A 232 -3.44 13.84 19.90
N PRO A 233 -2.60 13.02 20.54
CA PRO A 233 -2.97 11.66 20.93
C PRO A 233 -4.25 11.52 21.73
N ALA A 234 -4.53 12.46 22.64
CA ALA A 234 -5.75 12.44 23.45
C ALA A 234 -7.01 12.74 22.61
N GLU A 235 -6.89 13.61 21.59
CA GLU A 235 -7.98 13.90 20.67
C GLU A 235 -8.26 12.70 19.73
N LEU A 236 -7.22 12.00 19.26
CA LEU A 236 -7.42 10.79 18.47
C LEU A 236 -8.09 9.67 19.30
N ASP A 237 -7.66 9.49 20.55
CA ASP A 237 -8.29 8.52 21.46
C ASP A 237 -9.76 8.89 21.74
N ARG A 238 -10.07 10.18 21.92
CA ARG A 238 -11.45 10.68 22.07
C ARG A 238 -12.30 10.40 20.83
N PHE A 239 -11.76 10.64 19.63
CA PHE A 239 -12.43 10.31 18.37
C PHE A 239 -12.74 8.81 18.28
N VAL A 240 -11.77 7.95 18.58
CA VAL A 240 -11.94 6.49 18.56
C VAL A 240 -13.04 6.05 19.54
N ASP A 241 -13.09 6.65 20.72
CA ASP A 241 -14.14 6.38 21.71
C ASP A 241 -15.53 6.77 21.22
N LEU A 242 -15.67 7.89 20.49
CA LEU A 242 -16.94 8.30 19.87
C LEU A 242 -17.36 7.28 18.81
N VAL A 243 -16.44 6.87 17.92
CA VAL A 243 -16.72 5.86 16.89
C VAL A 243 -17.16 4.53 17.52
N LYS A 244 -16.49 4.07 18.58
CA LYS A 244 -16.85 2.84 19.29
C LYS A 244 -18.22 2.91 19.95
N LYS A 245 -18.60 4.07 20.46
CA LYS A 245 -19.89 4.30 21.16
C LYS A 245 -21.05 4.46 20.18
N SER A 246 -20.82 4.97 18.98
CA SER A 246 -21.87 5.21 17.97
C SER A 246 -22.47 3.92 17.40
N GLN A 247 -21.82 2.78 17.57
CA GLN A 247 -22.29 1.49 17.10
C GLN A 247 -23.05 0.74 18.23
N PRO A 248 -24.23 0.17 17.95
CA PRO A 248 -24.97 -0.60 18.95
C PRO A 248 -24.09 -1.77 19.45
N ARG A 249 -23.99 -1.89 20.78
CA ARG A 249 -23.49 -3.09 21.44
C ARG A 249 -24.58 -4.15 21.27
N GLU A 250 -24.29 -5.22 20.54
CA GLU A 250 -25.08 -6.46 20.65
C GLU A 250 -24.75 -7.18 21.94
#